data_7242c852d831cd1a34ac191184259360
#
_entry.id   7242c852d831cd1a34ac191184259360
#
_cell.length_a   1.000
_cell.length_b   1.000
_cell.length_c   1.000
_cell.angle_alpha   90.00
_cell.angle_beta   90.00
_cell.angle_gamma   90.00
#
_symmetry.space_group_name_H-M   'P 1'
#
loop_
_entity.id
_entity.type
_entity.pdbx_description
1 polymer ?
#
loop_
_entity_poly.entity_id
_entity_poly.type
_entity_poly.pdbx_seq_one_letter_code
_entity_poly.pdbx_strand_id
1 'polypeptide(L)'
;RCLVGSEMCIRDRYKFDRAGKDAIFAFKERVLVHFAVDLTNVYMTTRLEGAHTYFLPFNQGSNGAGKVGGKGNPVNPNGYDTAYLWERVLCKDSLMEILQKYMHLQQEYDKNGNLVKETMIFPRYHQLDVVTKLLEDVKKNGSGKSYLIQHSAGSGKSNSIAWLAHRLTGLHDYEDNKIFQSVIIVTDRRVLDSQLQSTVYQFDHVEGVVKKVDKNSGQLRDAINDGVGIIITTLQKFPVIYKEVDSAKKRFAIIIDEAHSSQTGDAAKKLKRALADTEEILKEYAEMEDEDERNRKDDEDKLLDELAAQGMHKNLSFFAFTATPKGKTLQLFGQKDAEGIYRPFHIYSMRQAIEEHFILDVLQNYMTYKMYYKIAKIIEDNPEFDTTAGSKAIINYETLHPHNISQKTAIMLEHFMNVTRHKIGGRAKAMVVTPSRLHAVRYVQEFKRQIKEKGLNDLEVLVAFSGEVKDNDDVFTEEGMNKDKEGKTIKEKALPETFHADDYGILVVAEKYQTGFDEPLLHTMFVDKKLSGVKAVQTLSRLNRTTRGKVDTFVLDFVNSAEDIKASFEPFYEETVLLEETDPNVVYDMKNTLDDFRVCLLYTSPSPRDISGS
;
A
#
# COMPACT_ATOMS: atom_id res chain seq x y z
N ARG A 1 -24.06 -22.35 23.89
CA ARG A 1 -24.31 -23.32 22.78
C ARG A 1 -24.06 -22.59 21.47
N CYS A 2 -22.81 -22.62 20.97
CA CYS A 2 -22.57 -22.28 19.59
C CYS A 2 -23.30 -23.32 18.72
N LEU A 3 -24.27 -22.88 17.98
CA LEU A 3 -24.82 -23.65 16.87
C LEU A 3 -23.69 -23.95 15.91
N VAL A 4 -23.61 -25.18 15.48
CA VAL A 4 -22.61 -25.72 14.58
C VAL A 4 -22.30 -24.74 13.45
N GLY A 5 -21.04 -24.28 13.36
CA GLY A 5 -20.53 -23.76 12.12
C GLY A 5 -20.43 -22.25 11.94
N SER A 6 -20.52 -21.38 12.97
CA SER A 6 -20.13 -19.99 12.73
C SER A 6 -18.61 -19.84 12.77
N GLU A 7 -18.02 -19.15 11.79
CA GLU A 7 -16.59 -18.83 11.69
C GLU A 7 -16.01 -18.32 13.02
N MET A 8 -16.77 -17.51 13.73
CA MET A 8 -16.41 -16.94 15.02
C MET A 8 -16.15 -18.03 16.08
N CYS A 9 -16.95 -19.10 16.10
CA CYS A 9 -16.78 -20.19 17.07
C CYS A 9 -15.50 -20.98 16.85
N ILE A 10 -15.10 -21.25 15.61
CA ILE A 10 -13.89 -22.03 15.31
C ILE A 10 -12.65 -21.20 15.67
N ARG A 11 -12.63 -19.92 15.30
CA ARG A 11 -11.55 -19.00 15.67
C ARG A 11 -11.44 -18.82 17.19
N ASP A 12 -12.57 -18.71 17.88
CA ASP A 12 -12.61 -18.58 19.34
C ASP A 12 -12.09 -19.84 20.04
N ARG A 13 -12.36 -21.04 19.52
CA ARG A 13 -11.74 -22.27 20.04
C ARG A 13 -10.22 -22.24 19.93
N TYR A 14 -9.65 -21.78 18.84
CA TYR A 14 -8.21 -21.60 18.72
C TYR A 14 -7.68 -20.55 19.71
N LYS A 15 -8.44 -19.50 19.99
CA LYS A 15 -8.05 -18.42 20.90
C LYS A 15 -8.11 -18.85 22.37
N PHE A 16 -9.14 -19.58 22.76
CA PHE A 16 -9.47 -19.81 24.17
C PHE A 16 -9.32 -21.26 24.61
N ASP A 17 -9.57 -22.23 23.73
CA ASP A 17 -9.56 -23.65 24.08
C ASP A 17 -8.24 -24.34 23.72
N ARG A 18 -7.32 -23.68 22.98
CA ARG A 18 -6.04 -24.23 22.59
C ARG A 18 -4.91 -23.48 23.28
N ALA A 19 -4.14 -24.18 24.08
CA ALA A 19 -3.00 -23.59 24.74
C ALA A 19 -1.83 -23.44 23.76
N GLY A 20 -1.48 -22.21 23.38
CA GLY A 20 -0.35 -21.94 22.48
C GLY A 20 1.02 -22.36 23.04
N LYS A 21 1.07 -22.78 24.32
CA LYS A 21 2.26 -23.34 24.99
C LYS A 21 2.35 -24.86 24.88
N ASP A 22 1.25 -25.54 24.51
CA ASP A 22 1.31 -27.00 24.29
C ASP A 22 2.24 -27.28 23.11
N ALA A 23 3.08 -28.30 23.22
CA ALA A 23 4.10 -28.65 22.24
C ALA A 23 3.54 -28.85 20.82
N ILE A 24 2.28 -29.25 20.67
CA ILE A 24 1.61 -29.41 19.38
C ILE A 24 1.23 -28.05 18.75
N PHE A 25 0.97 -27.03 19.57
CA PHE A 25 0.54 -25.70 19.11
C PHE A 25 1.63 -24.63 19.26
N ALA A 26 2.75 -24.98 19.89
CA ALA A 26 3.86 -24.07 20.13
C ALA A 26 4.47 -23.59 18.80
N PHE A 27 4.75 -22.30 18.74
CA PHE A 27 5.28 -21.65 17.55
C PHE A 27 6.63 -22.26 17.12
N LYS A 28 6.76 -22.63 15.87
CA LYS A 28 7.95 -23.24 15.22
C LYS A 28 8.27 -24.69 15.67
N GLU A 29 7.52 -25.29 16.56
CA GLU A 29 7.87 -26.63 17.04
C GLU A 29 7.27 -27.74 16.17
N ARG A 30 5.94 -27.80 16.02
CA ARG A 30 5.26 -28.89 15.28
C ARG A 30 4.25 -28.39 14.26
N VAL A 31 3.45 -27.38 14.60
CA VAL A 31 2.46 -26.80 13.70
C VAL A 31 3.01 -25.52 13.11
N LEU A 32 3.03 -25.44 11.78
CA LEU A 32 3.50 -24.27 11.04
C LEU A 32 2.36 -23.31 10.68
N VAL A 33 1.13 -23.85 10.53
CA VAL A 33 -0.07 -23.09 10.18
C VAL A 33 -1.31 -23.72 10.79
N HIS A 34 -2.25 -22.90 11.21
CA HIS A 34 -3.56 -23.30 11.71
C HIS A 34 -4.64 -22.79 10.76
N PHE A 35 -5.58 -23.63 10.39
CA PHE A 35 -6.73 -23.25 9.57
C PHE A 35 -8.02 -23.37 10.40
N ALA A 36 -8.83 -22.31 10.37
CA ALA A 36 -10.21 -22.31 10.83
C ALA A 36 -11.10 -22.40 9.58
N VAL A 37 -11.81 -23.51 9.43
CA VAL A 37 -12.56 -23.85 8.21
C VAL A 37 -14.01 -24.10 8.57
N ASP A 38 -14.93 -23.48 7.85
CA ASP A 38 -16.34 -23.84 7.84
C ASP A 38 -16.80 -24.23 6.43
N LEU A 39 -18.11 -24.27 6.17
CA LEU A 39 -18.66 -24.69 4.87
C LEU A 39 -18.33 -23.71 3.75
N THR A 40 -18.15 -22.44 4.08
CA THR A 40 -18.08 -21.32 3.12
C THR A 40 -16.77 -20.53 3.19
N ASN A 41 -16.06 -20.55 4.33
CA ASN A 41 -14.89 -19.71 4.55
C ASN A 41 -13.70 -20.45 5.15
N VAL A 42 -12.51 -19.96 4.82
CA VAL A 42 -11.23 -20.42 5.38
C VAL A 42 -10.48 -19.23 5.94
N TYR A 43 -10.00 -19.39 7.17
CA TYR A 43 -9.08 -18.46 7.81
C TYR A 43 -7.82 -19.19 8.28
N MET A 44 -6.69 -18.49 8.31
CA MET A 44 -5.43 -19.06 8.73
C MET A 44 -4.69 -18.16 9.72
N THR A 45 -3.85 -18.78 10.54
CA THR A 45 -2.81 -18.11 11.33
C THR A 45 -1.59 -19.00 11.46
N THR A 46 -0.42 -18.40 11.59
CA THR A 46 0.84 -19.15 11.81
C THR A 46 1.26 -19.16 13.27
N ARG A 47 0.54 -18.42 14.14
CA ARG A 47 0.86 -18.35 15.57
C ARG A 47 -0.40 -18.16 16.41
N LEU A 48 -0.52 -18.94 17.49
CA LEU A 48 -1.57 -18.76 18.49
C LEU A 48 -1.05 -17.89 19.64
N GLU A 49 -1.78 -16.83 19.94
CA GLU A 49 -1.49 -15.84 21.00
C GLU A 49 -2.69 -15.64 21.94
N GLY A 50 -3.46 -16.68 22.17
CA GLY A 50 -4.69 -16.61 22.98
C GLY A 50 -5.72 -15.65 22.36
N ALA A 51 -6.34 -14.81 23.17
CA ALA A 51 -7.30 -13.80 22.71
C ALA A 51 -6.75 -12.86 21.62
N HIS A 52 -5.44 -12.74 21.53
CA HIS A 52 -4.75 -11.87 20.56
C HIS A 52 -4.41 -12.55 19.24
N THR A 53 -4.76 -13.81 19.08
CA THR A 53 -4.57 -14.53 17.81
C THR A 53 -5.31 -13.82 16.69
N TYR A 54 -4.57 -13.45 15.64
CA TYR A 54 -5.11 -12.83 14.45
C TYR A 54 -5.21 -13.84 13.31
N PHE A 55 -6.43 -14.02 12.80
CA PHE A 55 -6.70 -14.90 11.68
C PHE A 55 -6.83 -14.10 10.39
N LEU A 56 -6.06 -14.49 9.39
CA LEU A 56 -6.09 -13.92 8.05
C LEU A 56 -7.06 -14.70 7.16
N PRO A 57 -7.81 -14.03 6.29
CA PRO A 57 -8.64 -14.70 5.29
C PRO A 57 -7.77 -15.49 4.31
N PHE A 58 -8.27 -16.66 3.92
CA PHE A 58 -7.61 -17.55 2.96
C PHE A 58 -8.59 -17.99 1.87
N ASN A 59 -9.47 -17.09 1.43
CA ASN A 59 -10.54 -17.34 0.49
C ASN A 59 -10.16 -16.99 -0.94
N GLN A 60 -10.91 -17.56 -1.90
CA GLN A 60 -10.70 -17.34 -3.33
C GLN A 60 -11.31 -16.02 -3.83
N GLY A 61 -12.28 -15.47 -3.10
CA GLY A 61 -13.20 -14.43 -3.58
C GLY A 61 -14.49 -15.03 -4.16
N SER A 62 -15.61 -14.29 -4.08
CA SER A 62 -16.95 -14.78 -4.44
C SER A 62 -17.07 -15.34 -5.87
N ASN A 63 -16.27 -14.83 -6.81
CA ASN A 63 -16.27 -15.24 -8.22
C ASN A 63 -15.07 -16.12 -8.59
N GLY A 64 -14.30 -16.55 -7.59
CA GLY A 64 -13.09 -17.34 -7.75
C GLY A 64 -11.81 -16.50 -7.87
N ALA A 65 -10.70 -17.17 -7.67
CA ALA A 65 -9.40 -16.54 -7.55
C ALA A 65 -8.97 -15.79 -8.83
N GLY A 66 -8.46 -14.60 -8.63
CA GLY A 66 -7.97 -13.75 -9.72
C GLY A 66 -9.05 -13.04 -10.52
N LYS A 67 -10.31 -13.13 -10.11
CA LYS A 67 -11.45 -12.48 -10.76
C LYS A 67 -12.00 -11.36 -9.89
N VAL A 68 -12.73 -10.45 -10.53
CA VAL A 68 -13.49 -9.40 -9.83
C VAL A 68 -14.54 -10.04 -8.96
N GLY A 69 -14.61 -9.67 -7.67
CA GLY A 69 -15.59 -10.22 -6.73
C GLY A 69 -15.40 -9.69 -5.31
N GLY A 70 -16.28 -10.08 -4.41
CA GLY A 70 -16.23 -9.79 -2.98
C GLY A 70 -15.59 -10.92 -2.18
N LYS A 71 -15.81 -10.90 -0.85
CA LYS A 71 -15.31 -11.91 0.09
C LYS A 71 -15.89 -13.31 -0.17
N GLY A 72 -15.26 -14.31 0.43
CA GLY A 72 -15.73 -15.69 0.46
C GLY A 72 -15.20 -16.53 -0.68
N ASN A 73 -15.95 -17.56 -1.04
CA ASN A 73 -15.60 -18.52 -2.09
C ASN A 73 -16.76 -18.68 -3.07
N PRO A 74 -16.50 -19.09 -4.32
CA PRO A 74 -17.59 -19.42 -5.24
C PRO A 74 -18.34 -20.66 -4.74
N VAL A 75 -19.64 -20.69 -4.99
CA VAL A 75 -20.48 -21.84 -4.68
C VAL A 75 -19.95 -23.07 -5.41
N ASN A 76 -19.69 -24.14 -4.67
CA ASN A 76 -19.30 -25.43 -5.23
C ASN A 76 -20.52 -26.36 -5.34
N PRO A 77 -21.08 -26.60 -6.54
CA PRO A 77 -22.26 -27.42 -6.70
C PRO A 77 -22.03 -28.91 -6.34
N ASN A 78 -20.77 -29.34 -6.27
CA ASN A 78 -20.39 -30.73 -6.04
C ASN A 78 -19.84 -30.99 -4.62
N GLY A 79 -19.84 -29.98 -3.74
CA GLY A 79 -19.26 -30.13 -2.40
C GLY A 79 -19.28 -28.83 -1.60
N TYR A 80 -18.29 -28.70 -0.71
CA TYR A 80 -18.12 -27.48 0.10
C TYR A 80 -17.39 -26.39 -0.70
N ASP A 81 -17.78 -25.13 -0.51
CA ASP A 81 -17.11 -23.99 -1.13
C ASP A 81 -15.62 -23.89 -0.72
N THR A 82 -15.28 -24.51 0.41
CA THR A 82 -13.92 -24.59 0.96
C THR A 82 -13.12 -25.81 0.51
N ALA A 83 -13.67 -26.66 -0.37
CA ALA A 83 -13.02 -27.91 -0.82
C ALA A 83 -11.64 -27.68 -1.47
N TYR A 84 -11.43 -26.52 -2.11
CA TYR A 84 -10.13 -26.16 -2.70
C TYR A 84 -8.96 -26.24 -1.70
N LEU A 85 -9.23 -26.11 -0.38
CA LEU A 85 -8.18 -26.18 0.63
C LEU A 85 -7.50 -27.56 0.63
N TRP A 86 -8.29 -28.65 0.63
CA TRP A 86 -7.71 -30.01 0.64
C TRP A 86 -7.54 -30.59 -0.75
N GLU A 87 -8.32 -30.17 -1.74
CA GLU A 87 -8.22 -30.67 -3.11
C GLU A 87 -7.06 -30.05 -3.90
N ARG A 88 -6.69 -28.81 -3.57
CA ARG A 88 -5.64 -28.07 -4.31
C ARG A 88 -4.47 -27.63 -3.42
N VAL A 89 -4.76 -26.94 -2.30
CA VAL A 89 -3.71 -26.31 -1.49
C VAL A 89 -2.93 -27.34 -0.65
N LEU A 90 -3.64 -28.24 0.03
CA LEU A 90 -3.04 -29.25 0.90
C LEU A 90 -2.80 -30.61 0.21
N CYS A 91 -3.00 -30.70 -1.11
CA CYS A 91 -2.55 -31.89 -1.83
C CYS A 91 -1.01 -31.98 -1.76
N LYS A 92 -0.48 -33.21 -1.85
CA LYS A 92 0.92 -33.51 -1.56
C LYS A 92 1.90 -32.60 -2.27
N ASP A 93 1.76 -32.44 -3.57
CA ASP A 93 2.73 -31.67 -4.37
C ASP A 93 2.67 -30.18 -4.06
N SER A 94 1.45 -29.60 -3.96
CA SER A 94 1.26 -28.21 -3.59
C SER A 94 1.75 -27.91 -2.18
N LEU A 95 1.45 -28.79 -1.22
CA LEU A 95 1.90 -28.62 0.16
C LEU A 95 3.44 -28.68 0.25
N MET A 96 4.08 -29.63 -0.42
CA MET A 96 5.55 -29.71 -0.46
C MET A 96 6.16 -28.46 -1.12
N GLU A 97 5.54 -27.94 -2.16
CA GLU A 97 5.95 -26.73 -2.82
C GLU A 97 5.81 -25.50 -1.89
N ILE A 98 4.69 -25.39 -1.18
CA ILE A 98 4.47 -24.32 -0.19
C ILE A 98 5.56 -24.36 0.89
N LEU A 99 5.84 -25.53 1.46
CA LEU A 99 6.83 -25.69 2.51
C LEU A 99 8.26 -25.35 2.03
N GLN A 100 8.60 -25.69 0.81
CA GLN A 100 9.95 -25.51 0.27
C GLN A 100 10.20 -24.12 -0.35
N LYS A 101 9.18 -23.49 -0.92
CA LYS A 101 9.35 -22.34 -1.82
C LYS A 101 8.62 -21.08 -1.37
N TYR A 102 7.65 -21.18 -0.47
CA TYR A 102 6.86 -20.03 -0.03
C TYR A 102 7.04 -19.73 1.46
N MET A 103 7.10 -20.75 2.31
CA MET A 103 7.22 -20.53 3.75
C MET A 103 8.63 -20.07 4.14
N HIS A 104 8.68 -19.04 4.99
CA HIS A 104 9.93 -18.58 5.59
C HIS A 104 9.67 -17.90 6.94
N LEU A 105 10.71 -17.82 7.76
CA LEU A 105 10.70 -17.11 9.03
C LEU A 105 11.27 -15.70 8.85
N GLN A 106 10.38 -14.72 8.90
CA GLN A 106 10.78 -13.30 8.90
C GLN A 106 11.20 -12.89 10.30
N GLN A 107 12.39 -12.31 10.42
CA GLN A 107 12.96 -11.83 11.68
C GLN A 107 13.25 -10.33 11.60
N GLU A 108 12.83 -9.61 12.62
CA GLU A 108 13.06 -8.17 12.77
C GLU A 108 13.98 -7.95 13.97
N TYR A 109 15.04 -7.16 13.77
CA TYR A 109 16.05 -6.89 14.78
C TYR A 109 16.06 -5.40 15.14
N ASP A 110 16.34 -5.07 16.40
CA ASP A 110 16.57 -3.71 16.85
C ASP A 110 17.95 -3.17 16.41
N LYS A 111 18.21 -1.88 16.72
CA LYS A 111 19.49 -1.23 16.40
C LYS A 111 20.71 -1.86 17.11
N ASN A 112 20.46 -2.65 18.16
CA ASN A 112 21.48 -3.33 18.94
C ASN A 112 21.69 -4.78 18.47
N GLY A 113 20.95 -5.22 17.44
CA GLY A 113 21.00 -6.59 16.93
C GLY A 113 20.19 -7.61 17.73
N ASN A 114 19.29 -7.16 18.64
CA ASN A 114 18.41 -8.06 19.37
C ASN A 114 17.17 -8.37 18.54
N LEU A 115 16.74 -9.63 18.56
CA LEU A 115 15.54 -10.07 17.88
C LEU A 115 14.31 -9.47 18.58
N VAL A 116 13.56 -8.62 17.84
CA VAL A 116 12.35 -7.95 18.34
C VAL A 116 11.10 -8.75 18.02
N LYS A 117 11.05 -9.30 16.78
CA LYS A 117 9.87 -9.99 16.30
C LYS A 117 10.24 -11.12 15.33
N GLU A 118 9.50 -12.21 15.45
CA GLU A 118 9.53 -13.30 14.48
C GLU A 118 8.13 -13.58 13.97
N THR A 119 8.01 -13.72 12.66
CA THR A 119 6.74 -14.04 11.99
C THR A 119 6.98 -15.17 10.99
N MET A 120 6.27 -16.29 11.14
CA MET A 120 6.24 -17.33 10.12
C MET A 120 5.32 -16.85 8.99
N ILE A 121 5.87 -16.64 7.82
CA ILE A 121 5.12 -16.25 6.63
C ILE A 121 4.60 -17.50 5.93
N PHE A 122 3.31 -17.53 5.71
CA PHE A 122 2.61 -18.52 4.89
C PHE A 122 1.88 -17.72 3.77
N PRO A 123 1.93 -18.15 2.50
CA PRO A 123 1.29 -17.42 1.42
C PRO A 123 -0.23 -17.37 1.64
N ARG A 124 -0.85 -16.24 1.33
CA ARG A 124 -2.31 -16.15 1.26
C ARG A 124 -2.79 -16.74 -0.04
N TYR A 125 -4.09 -17.05 -0.09
CA TYR A 125 -4.63 -17.73 -1.25
C TYR A 125 -4.38 -16.96 -2.55
N HIS A 126 -4.71 -15.66 -2.60
CA HIS A 126 -4.49 -14.84 -3.80
C HIS A 126 -3.01 -14.71 -4.21
N GLN A 127 -2.09 -14.75 -3.24
CA GLN A 127 -0.64 -14.71 -3.50
C GLN A 127 -0.15 -16.05 -4.07
N LEU A 128 -0.61 -17.16 -3.49
CA LEU A 128 -0.31 -18.51 -3.97
C LEU A 128 -0.88 -18.70 -5.38
N ASP A 129 -2.15 -18.33 -5.58
CA ASP A 129 -2.86 -18.53 -6.84
C ASP A 129 -2.23 -17.73 -7.99
N VAL A 130 -1.89 -16.44 -7.76
CA VAL A 130 -1.28 -15.62 -8.82
C VAL A 130 0.08 -16.14 -9.23
N VAL A 131 0.94 -16.52 -8.27
CA VAL A 131 2.28 -17.05 -8.60
C VAL A 131 2.15 -18.38 -9.35
N THR A 132 1.29 -19.30 -8.87
CA THR A 132 1.05 -20.59 -9.53
C THR A 132 0.55 -20.40 -10.95
N LYS A 133 -0.48 -19.57 -11.18
CA LYS A 133 -1.04 -19.31 -12.51
C LYS A 133 -0.02 -18.68 -13.47
N LEU A 134 0.79 -17.74 -12.98
CA LEU A 134 1.84 -17.12 -13.80
C LEU A 134 2.89 -18.15 -14.21
N LEU A 135 3.34 -19.00 -13.30
CA LEU A 135 4.32 -20.05 -13.59
C LEU A 135 3.78 -21.08 -14.60
N GLU A 136 2.52 -21.50 -14.45
CA GLU A 136 1.85 -22.42 -15.37
C GLU A 136 1.73 -21.82 -16.77
N ASP A 137 1.30 -20.55 -16.87
CA ASP A 137 1.15 -19.88 -18.16
C ASP A 137 2.52 -19.65 -18.84
N VAL A 138 3.54 -19.25 -18.08
CA VAL A 138 4.92 -19.09 -18.58
C VAL A 138 5.51 -20.44 -19.00
N LYS A 139 5.29 -21.50 -18.23
CA LYS A 139 5.76 -22.85 -18.59
C LYS A 139 5.15 -23.33 -19.91
N LYS A 140 3.87 -23.01 -20.14
CA LYS A 140 3.15 -23.37 -21.38
C LYS A 140 3.54 -22.53 -22.58
N ASN A 141 3.74 -21.22 -22.41
CA ASN A 141 3.87 -20.27 -23.51
C ASN A 141 5.30 -19.75 -23.71
N GLY A 142 6.22 -20.03 -22.78
CA GLY A 142 7.59 -19.53 -22.82
C GLY A 142 7.71 -18.04 -22.52
N SER A 143 8.78 -17.43 -23.02
CA SER A 143 9.01 -15.98 -22.90
C SER A 143 8.24 -15.18 -23.97
N GLY A 144 8.07 -13.88 -23.77
CA GLY A 144 7.49 -12.95 -24.74
C GLY A 144 6.12 -12.39 -24.40
N LYS A 145 5.49 -12.86 -23.30
CA LYS A 145 4.20 -12.36 -22.82
C LYS A 145 4.34 -11.26 -21.75
N SER A 146 3.32 -10.40 -21.68
CA SER A 146 3.15 -9.42 -20.61
C SER A 146 1.95 -9.81 -19.73
N TYR A 147 2.09 -9.58 -18.42
CA TYR A 147 1.09 -9.91 -17.43
C TYR A 147 0.86 -8.69 -16.52
N LEU A 148 -0.39 -8.30 -16.35
CA LEU A 148 -0.81 -7.28 -15.41
C LEU A 148 -1.45 -7.93 -14.19
N ILE A 149 -0.90 -7.66 -13.01
CA ILE A 149 -1.40 -8.15 -11.73
C ILE A 149 -1.96 -6.96 -10.96
N GLN A 150 -3.29 -6.89 -10.86
CA GLN A 150 -3.98 -5.84 -10.10
C GLN A 150 -4.31 -6.36 -8.70
N HIS A 151 -3.47 -6.04 -7.74
CA HIS A 151 -3.68 -6.36 -6.34
C HIS A 151 -3.76 -5.08 -5.51
N SER A 152 -4.73 -5.00 -4.62
CA SER A 152 -4.98 -3.82 -3.79
C SER A 152 -3.73 -3.37 -3.02
N ALA A 153 -3.68 -2.09 -2.68
CA ALA A 153 -2.66 -1.57 -1.77
C ALA A 153 -2.76 -2.31 -0.42
N GLY A 154 -1.63 -2.76 0.11
CA GLY A 154 -1.62 -3.54 1.35
C GLY A 154 -1.81 -5.04 1.20
N SER A 155 -2.09 -5.57 0.01
CA SER A 155 -2.29 -7.00 -0.23
C SER A 155 -1.04 -7.90 -0.09
N GLY A 156 0.12 -7.32 0.23
CA GLY A 156 1.38 -8.07 0.34
C GLY A 156 2.03 -8.37 -1.02
N LYS A 157 1.93 -7.45 -1.98
CA LYS A 157 2.56 -7.55 -3.31
C LYS A 157 4.05 -7.89 -3.26
N SER A 158 4.79 -7.31 -2.31
CA SER A 158 6.24 -7.55 -2.16
C SER A 158 6.58 -9.03 -1.98
N ASN A 159 5.80 -9.77 -1.19
CA ASN A 159 5.98 -11.22 -1.04
C ASN A 159 5.67 -11.96 -2.35
N SER A 160 4.58 -11.59 -3.04
CA SER A 160 4.24 -12.19 -4.35
C SER A 160 5.34 -11.97 -5.39
N ILE A 161 5.93 -10.76 -5.42
CA ILE A 161 7.06 -10.42 -6.28
C ILE A 161 8.30 -11.25 -5.93
N ALA A 162 8.64 -11.37 -4.65
CA ALA A 162 9.78 -12.15 -4.21
C ALA A 162 9.62 -13.63 -4.57
N TRP A 163 8.48 -14.25 -4.25
CA TRP A 163 8.20 -15.63 -4.63
C TRP A 163 8.24 -15.83 -6.15
N LEU A 164 7.60 -14.94 -6.91
CA LEU A 164 7.62 -15.03 -8.37
C LEU A 164 9.04 -14.94 -8.93
N ALA A 165 9.86 -14.00 -8.43
CA ALA A 165 11.24 -13.83 -8.89
C ALA A 165 12.08 -15.09 -8.66
N HIS A 166 12.06 -15.64 -7.44
CA HIS A 166 12.79 -16.88 -7.13
C HIS A 166 12.30 -18.08 -7.94
N ARG A 167 10.98 -18.17 -8.17
CA ARG A 167 10.40 -19.25 -8.93
C ARG A 167 10.74 -19.16 -10.43
N LEU A 168 10.71 -17.97 -11.02
CA LEU A 168 11.05 -17.75 -12.44
C LEU A 168 12.54 -18.03 -12.73
N THR A 169 13.42 -17.78 -11.74
CA THR A 169 14.86 -18.03 -11.90
C THR A 169 15.20 -19.50 -12.18
N GLY A 170 14.44 -20.42 -11.58
CA GLY A 170 14.61 -21.87 -11.77
C GLY A 170 13.55 -22.53 -12.65
N LEU A 171 12.76 -21.76 -13.39
CA LEU A 171 11.66 -22.30 -14.19
C LEU A 171 12.17 -22.90 -15.52
N HIS A 172 11.80 -24.16 -15.77
CA HIS A 172 12.06 -24.88 -17.01
C HIS A 172 10.74 -25.17 -17.72
N ASP A 173 10.80 -25.23 -19.05
CA ASP A 173 9.68 -25.68 -19.88
C ASP A 173 9.48 -27.21 -19.80
N TYR A 174 8.55 -27.76 -20.57
CA TYR A 174 8.26 -29.19 -20.58
C TYR A 174 9.37 -30.05 -21.23
N GLU A 175 10.34 -29.40 -21.91
CA GLU A 175 11.51 -30.03 -22.50
C GLU A 175 12.77 -29.87 -21.63
N ASP A 176 12.59 -29.39 -20.38
CA ASP A 176 13.63 -29.10 -19.38
C ASP A 176 14.63 -27.99 -19.80
N ASN A 177 14.22 -27.11 -20.70
CA ASN A 177 15.02 -25.94 -21.06
C ASN A 177 14.69 -24.79 -20.07
N LYS A 178 15.72 -24.15 -19.54
CA LYS A 178 15.56 -22.95 -18.69
C LYS A 178 14.87 -21.83 -19.48
N ILE A 179 13.76 -21.30 -18.97
CA ILE A 179 12.96 -20.29 -19.69
C ILE A 179 13.62 -18.92 -19.62
N PHE A 180 14.09 -18.47 -18.47
CA PHE A 180 14.73 -17.17 -18.27
C PHE A 180 16.17 -17.32 -17.75
N GLN A 181 17.10 -16.58 -18.31
CA GLN A 181 18.49 -16.50 -17.82
C GLN A 181 18.57 -15.69 -16.54
N SER A 182 17.87 -14.55 -16.49
CA SER A 182 17.82 -13.69 -15.30
C SER A 182 16.44 -13.10 -15.12
N VAL A 183 16.11 -12.78 -13.88
CA VAL A 183 14.92 -12.04 -13.47
C VAL A 183 15.35 -10.66 -13.00
N ILE A 184 14.75 -9.61 -13.54
CA ILE A 184 15.07 -8.22 -13.22
C ILE A 184 13.87 -7.61 -12.51
N ILE A 185 14.05 -7.23 -11.24
CA ILE A 185 13.04 -6.52 -10.47
C ILE A 185 13.33 -5.02 -10.58
N VAL A 186 12.34 -4.29 -11.05
CA VAL A 186 12.41 -2.85 -11.29
C VAL A 186 11.48 -2.14 -10.32
N THR A 187 12.03 -1.24 -9.49
CA THR A 187 11.28 -0.43 -8.54
C THR A 187 11.34 1.05 -8.92
N ASP A 188 10.31 1.82 -8.55
CA ASP A 188 10.26 3.25 -8.90
C ASP A 188 11.18 4.11 -8.02
N ARG A 189 11.34 3.78 -6.74
CA ARG A 189 12.06 4.65 -5.79
C ARG A 189 13.11 3.92 -4.95
N ARG A 190 14.22 4.63 -4.63
CA ARG A 190 15.32 4.13 -3.80
C ARG A 190 14.89 3.70 -2.38
N VAL A 191 13.85 4.28 -1.81
CA VAL A 191 13.38 3.99 -0.44
C VAL A 191 12.52 2.72 -0.40
N LEU A 192 11.63 2.53 -1.38
CA LEU A 192 10.87 1.28 -1.57
C LEU A 192 11.77 0.10 -1.88
N ASP A 193 12.86 0.38 -2.59
CA ASP A 193 13.89 -0.57 -2.94
C ASP A 193 14.45 -1.32 -1.72
N SER A 194 14.60 -0.67 -0.56
CA SER A 194 15.14 -1.31 0.65
C SER A 194 14.20 -2.35 1.26
N GLN A 195 12.89 -2.12 1.27
CA GLN A 195 11.90 -3.05 1.85
C GLN A 195 11.66 -4.26 0.95
N LEU A 196 11.47 -4.03 -0.35
CA LEU A 196 11.33 -5.11 -1.33
C LEU A 196 12.62 -5.94 -1.41
N GLN A 197 13.79 -5.28 -1.39
CA GLN A 197 15.08 -5.95 -1.35
C GLN A 197 15.20 -6.84 -0.13
N SER A 198 14.93 -6.32 1.08
CA SER A 198 14.96 -7.11 2.30
C SER A 198 14.07 -8.35 2.16
N THR A 199 12.87 -8.20 1.61
CA THR A 199 11.95 -9.32 1.36
C THR A 199 12.54 -10.34 0.38
N VAL A 200 13.13 -9.89 -0.75
CA VAL A 200 13.73 -10.79 -1.74
C VAL A 200 14.95 -11.53 -1.17
N TYR A 201 15.80 -10.82 -0.39
CA TYR A 201 16.97 -11.44 0.24
C TYR A 201 16.61 -12.46 1.33
N GLN A 202 15.47 -12.32 2.02
CA GLN A 202 15.02 -13.30 3.02
C GLN A 202 14.72 -14.68 2.41
N PHE A 203 14.48 -14.77 1.11
CA PHE A 203 14.30 -16.03 0.38
C PHE A 203 15.59 -16.54 -0.26
N ASP A 204 16.70 -15.80 -0.18
CA ASP A 204 17.96 -16.22 -0.76
C ASP A 204 18.65 -17.24 0.14
N HIS A 205 18.52 -18.51 -0.20
CA HIS A 205 19.18 -19.62 0.50
C HIS A 205 20.55 -19.96 -0.08
N VAL A 206 20.96 -19.28 -1.17
CA VAL A 206 22.23 -19.50 -1.86
C VAL A 206 22.88 -18.15 -2.14
N GLU A 207 24.01 -17.88 -1.49
CA GLU A 207 24.76 -16.63 -1.70
C GLU A 207 25.05 -16.37 -3.19
N GLY A 208 24.77 -15.15 -3.65
CA GLY A 208 25.10 -14.70 -5.02
C GLY A 208 23.97 -14.85 -6.04
N VAL A 209 22.81 -15.41 -5.68
CA VAL A 209 21.65 -15.47 -6.59
C VAL A 209 21.02 -14.09 -6.79
N VAL A 210 21.02 -13.25 -5.74
CA VAL A 210 20.44 -11.90 -5.76
C VAL A 210 21.54 -10.85 -5.75
N LYS A 211 21.51 -9.91 -6.69
CA LYS A 211 22.44 -8.78 -6.76
C LYS A 211 21.70 -7.46 -6.84
N LYS A 212 22.01 -6.56 -5.91
CA LYS A 212 21.56 -5.18 -5.95
C LYS A 212 22.46 -4.33 -6.82
N VAL A 213 21.84 -3.50 -7.66
CA VAL A 213 22.51 -2.54 -8.52
C VAL A 213 22.07 -1.13 -8.15
N ASP A 214 22.87 -0.45 -7.31
CA ASP A 214 22.55 0.85 -6.76
C ASP A 214 23.53 1.99 -7.17
N LYS A 215 24.74 1.69 -7.65
CA LYS A 215 25.76 2.71 -7.91
C LYS A 215 25.72 3.25 -9.33
N ASN A 216 25.83 2.43 -10.34
CA ASN A 216 25.86 2.86 -11.73
C ASN A 216 25.32 1.80 -12.70
N SER A 217 25.11 2.19 -13.95
CA SER A 217 24.62 1.32 -15.03
C SER A 217 25.61 0.23 -15.44
N GLY A 218 26.91 0.45 -15.27
CA GLY A 218 27.93 -0.56 -15.53
C GLY A 218 27.75 -1.81 -14.66
N GLN A 219 27.42 -1.62 -13.36
CA GLN A 219 27.16 -2.76 -12.48
C GLN A 219 25.98 -3.64 -12.93
N LEU A 220 24.95 -3.03 -13.54
CA LEU A 220 23.81 -3.80 -14.03
C LEU A 220 24.21 -4.60 -15.27
N ARG A 221 24.96 -3.98 -16.20
CA ARG A 221 25.53 -4.68 -17.35
C ARG A 221 26.35 -5.89 -16.91
N ASP A 222 27.26 -5.68 -15.97
CA ASP A 222 28.12 -6.75 -15.45
C ASP A 222 27.28 -7.87 -14.83
N ALA A 223 26.28 -7.53 -14.00
CA ALA A 223 25.38 -8.52 -13.41
C ALA A 223 24.58 -9.33 -14.44
N ILE A 224 24.12 -8.69 -15.53
CA ILE A 224 23.43 -9.38 -16.63
C ILE A 224 24.40 -10.29 -17.41
N ASN A 225 25.62 -9.81 -17.67
CA ASN A 225 26.61 -10.60 -18.39
C ASN A 225 27.13 -11.77 -17.56
N ASP A 226 27.30 -11.59 -16.26
CA ASP A 226 27.68 -12.63 -15.28
C ASP A 226 26.58 -13.69 -15.09
N GLY A 227 25.37 -13.46 -15.61
CA GLY A 227 24.25 -14.39 -15.49
C GLY A 227 23.66 -14.47 -14.10
N VAL A 228 23.69 -13.37 -13.33
CA VAL A 228 23.08 -13.29 -12.00
C VAL A 228 21.59 -13.63 -12.07
N GLY A 229 21.11 -14.52 -11.20
CA GLY A 229 19.73 -15.02 -11.23
C GLY A 229 18.68 -13.94 -11.03
N ILE A 230 18.80 -13.12 -9.99
CA ILE A 230 17.88 -12.02 -9.66
C ILE A 230 18.65 -10.73 -9.53
N ILE A 231 18.22 -9.72 -10.29
CA ILE A 231 18.83 -8.39 -10.29
C ILE A 231 17.77 -7.38 -9.83
N ILE A 232 18.07 -6.60 -8.79
CA ILE A 232 17.17 -5.56 -8.29
C ILE A 232 17.74 -4.20 -8.69
N THR A 233 16.94 -3.39 -9.39
CA THR A 233 17.35 -2.08 -9.90
C THR A 233 16.21 -1.08 -9.90
N THR A 234 16.54 0.20 -10.07
CA THR A 234 15.55 1.25 -10.24
C THR A 234 15.28 1.51 -11.72
N LEU A 235 14.07 1.97 -12.01
CA LEU A 235 13.61 2.26 -13.36
C LEU A 235 14.54 3.22 -14.12
N GLN A 236 15.13 4.19 -13.42
CA GLN A 236 16.03 5.20 -13.99
C GLN A 236 17.36 4.62 -14.51
N LYS A 237 17.81 3.49 -13.98
CA LYS A 237 19.08 2.87 -14.38
C LYS A 237 18.93 1.90 -15.55
N PHE A 238 17.75 1.42 -15.79
CA PHE A 238 17.50 0.40 -16.79
C PHE A 238 17.77 0.84 -18.25
N PRO A 239 17.46 2.07 -18.70
CA PRO A 239 17.67 2.49 -20.09
C PRO A 239 19.12 2.58 -20.54
N VAL A 240 20.06 2.78 -19.61
CA VAL A 240 21.48 3.04 -19.93
C VAL A 240 22.27 1.76 -20.30
N ILE A 241 21.69 0.59 -20.03
CA ILE A 241 22.41 -0.69 -20.05
C ILE A 241 22.42 -1.37 -21.39
N TYR A 242 21.49 -1.00 -22.20
CA TYR A 242 21.10 -1.81 -23.35
C TYR A 242 22.14 -1.87 -24.48
N LYS A 243 23.00 -0.85 -24.64
CA LYS A 243 23.98 -0.81 -25.74
C LYS A 243 25.05 -1.89 -25.67
N GLU A 244 25.26 -2.50 -24.52
CA GLU A 244 26.46 -3.28 -24.25
C GLU A 244 26.19 -4.76 -23.89
N VAL A 245 24.89 -5.14 -23.80
CA VAL A 245 24.51 -6.52 -23.53
C VAL A 245 24.07 -7.18 -24.83
N ASP A 246 24.72 -8.23 -25.22
CA ASP A 246 24.29 -9.07 -26.32
C ASP A 246 23.01 -9.83 -25.94
N SER A 247 21.88 -9.12 -26.03
CA SER A 247 20.57 -9.61 -25.62
C SER A 247 19.91 -10.53 -26.63
N ALA A 248 20.43 -10.63 -27.84
CA ALA A 248 19.79 -11.35 -28.95
C ALA A 248 19.58 -12.86 -28.71
N LYS A 249 20.28 -13.42 -27.71
CA LYS A 249 20.18 -14.84 -27.32
C LYS A 249 19.73 -15.10 -25.91
N LYS A 250 19.56 -14.05 -25.06
CA LYS A 250 19.18 -14.19 -23.64
C LYS A 250 17.70 -13.83 -23.45
N ARG A 251 17.02 -14.56 -22.59
CA ARG A 251 15.60 -14.35 -22.23
C ARG A 251 15.51 -13.83 -20.80
N PHE A 252 14.73 -12.76 -20.60
CA PHE A 252 14.60 -12.08 -19.31
C PHE A 252 13.14 -12.00 -18.86
N ALA A 253 12.93 -12.20 -17.56
CA ALA A 253 11.69 -11.84 -16.88
C ALA A 253 11.89 -10.49 -16.19
N ILE A 254 10.98 -9.55 -16.42
CA ILE A 254 11.03 -8.21 -15.87
C ILE A 254 9.82 -8.03 -14.96
N ILE A 255 10.05 -7.91 -13.67
CA ILE A 255 9.00 -7.67 -12.67
C ILE A 255 9.02 -6.18 -12.32
N ILE A 256 7.87 -5.50 -12.50
CA ILE A 256 7.73 -4.07 -12.23
C ILE A 256 6.80 -3.92 -11.02
N ASP A 257 7.32 -3.33 -9.94
CA ASP A 257 6.51 -2.94 -8.79
C ASP A 257 5.97 -1.53 -8.97
N GLU A 258 4.71 -1.32 -8.58
CA GLU A 258 3.99 -0.05 -8.69
C GLU A 258 3.96 0.50 -10.14
N ALA A 259 3.52 -0.35 -11.08
CA ALA A 259 3.46 -0.08 -12.52
C ALA A 259 2.50 1.07 -12.94
N HIS A 260 2.13 1.93 -12.03
CA HIS A 260 1.18 3.03 -12.23
C HIS A 260 1.79 4.43 -12.02
N SER A 261 3.07 4.54 -11.69
CA SER A 261 3.69 5.85 -11.50
C SER A 261 3.61 6.66 -12.80
N SER A 262 3.49 7.98 -12.69
CA SER A 262 3.44 8.86 -13.85
C SER A 262 4.69 8.74 -14.75
N GLN A 263 5.77 8.21 -14.19
CA GLN A 263 7.01 7.91 -14.90
C GLN A 263 7.02 6.51 -15.53
N THR A 264 6.11 5.60 -15.12
CA THR A 264 6.12 4.20 -15.53
C THR A 264 5.73 4.02 -16.98
N GLY A 265 4.84 4.84 -17.49
CA GLY A 265 4.49 4.86 -18.90
C GLY A 265 5.75 5.03 -19.76
N ASP A 266 6.53 6.05 -19.51
CA ASP A 266 7.75 6.38 -20.23
C ASP A 266 8.90 5.42 -19.93
N ALA A 267 9.01 4.98 -18.69
CA ALA A 267 10.12 4.13 -18.29
C ALA A 267 9.90 2.65 -18.67
N ALA A 268 8.67 2.13 -18.60
CA ALA A 268 8.36 0.80 -19.14
C ALA A 268 8.49 0.76 -20.66
N LYS A 269 8.21 1.87 -21.34
CA LYS A 269 8.42 2.03 -22.77
C LYS A 269 9.89 2.17 -23.11
N LYS A 270 10.63 2.98 -22.35
CA LYS A 270 12.08 3.11 -22.45
C LYS A 270 12.75 1.75 -22.19
N LEU A 271 12.21 0.97 -21.25
CA LEU A 271 12.62 -0.38 -20.97
C LEU A 271 12.35 -1.31 -22.17
N LYS A 272 11.13 -1.33 -22.71
CA LYS A 272 10.81 -2.10 -23.92
C LYS A 272 11.67 -1.64 -25.11
N ARG A 273 11.84 -0.34 -25.30
CA ARG A 273 12.62 0.25 -26.38
C ARG A 273 14.12 0.06 -26.18
N ALA A 274 14.64 0.20 -24.95
CA ALA A 274 16.04 -0.07 -24.62
C ALA A 274 16.43 -1.53 -24.86
N LEU A 275 15.46 -2.44 -24.77
CA LEU A 275 15.69 -3.86 -25.02
C LEU A 275 15.39 -4.25 -26.48
N ALA A 276 15.01 -3.30 -27.33
CA ALA A 276 14.56 -3.53 -28.70
C ALA A 276 15.42 -2.91 -29.80
N ASP A 277 15.94 -1.67 -29.68
CA ASP A 277 16.76 -1.04 -30.74
C ASP A 277 17.54 0.22 -30.31
N THR A 278 18.66 0.58 -30.96
CA THR A 278 19.84 1.00 -30.23
C THR A 278 20.46 2.38 -30.47
N GLU A 279 20.22 3.14 -31.49
CA GLU A 279 21.12 4.28 -31.74
C GLU A 279 20.57 5.70 -31.53
N GLU A 280 19.32 5.96 -31.77
CA GLU A 280 18.76 7.32 -31.73
C GLU A 280 18.43 7.83 -30.32
N ILE A 281 18.19 6.93 -29.38
CA ILE A 281 17.59 7.25 -28.06
C ILE A 281 18.57 7.84 -27.05
N LEU A 282 19.86 7.61 -27.21
CA LEU A 282 20.87 8.07 -26.26
C LEU A 282 21.24 9.55 -26.44
N LYS A 283 21.00 10.12 -27.60
CA LYS A 283 21.16 11.57 -27.80
C LYS A 283 20.05 12.38 -27.15
N GLU A 284 18.81 11.89 -27.19
CA GLU A 284 17.65 12.53 -26.52
C GLU A 284 17.74 12.52 -24.99
N TYR A 285 18.44 11.52 -24.41
CA TYR A 285 18.54 11.38 -22.95
C TYR A 285 19.48 12.37 -22.28
N ALA A 286 20.53 12.79 -22.98
CA ALA A 286 21.49 13.76 -22.46
C ALA A 286 20.91 15.19 -22.42
N GLU A 287 19.88 15.45 -23.23
CA GLU A 287 19.23 16.75 -23.33
C GLU A 287 17.98 16.90 -22.43
N MET A 288 17.48 15.81 -21.84
CA MET A 288 16.22 15.79 -21.06
C MET A 288 16.35 15.95 -19.55
N GLU A 289 17.58 16.08 -19.01
CA GLU A 289 17.75 16.32 -17.57
C GLU A 289 17.30 17.71 -17.10
N ASP A 290 17.07 18.67 -18.03
CA ASP A 290 16.83 20.09 -17.72
C ASP A 290 15.44 20.64 -18.09
N GLU A 291 14.51 19.88 -18.69
CA GLU A 291 13.20 20.42 -19.05
C GLU A 291 12.07 20.07 -18.07
N ASP A 292 11.56 21.14 -17.51
CA ASP A 292 10.46 21.33 -16.57
C ASP A 292 9.21 20.44 -16.72
N GLU A 293 8.65 20.06 -15.59
CA GLU A 293 7.41 19.27 -15.38
C GLU A 293 6.14 19.79 -16.09
N ARG A 294 6.22 20.90 -16.82
CA ARG A 294 5.06 21.60 -17.39
C ARG A 294 4.54 21.07 -18.74
N ASN A 295 5.33 20.27 -19.49
CA ASN A 295 4.96 19.85 -20.85
C ASN A 295 4.54 18.37 -20.98
N ARG A 296 4.27 17.65 -19.90
CA ARG A 296 4.12 16.18 -19.89
C ARG A 296 2.80 15.59 -20.39
N LYS A 297 1.83 16.40 -20.83
CA LYS A 297 0.52 15.87 -21.25
C LYS A 297 0.44 15.37 -22.70
N ASP A 298 1.30 15.82 -23.60
CA ASP A 298 1.20 15.55 -25.04
C ASP A 298 2.08 14.40 -25.56
N ASP A 299 3.12 13.99 -24.83
CA ASP A 299 4.05 12.94 -25.28
C ASP A 299 3.54 11.50 -25.02
N GLU A 300 2.48 11.39 -24.23
CA GLU A 300 1.90 10.10 -23.86
C GLU A 300 1.22 9.38 -25.02
N ASP A 301 0.55 10.06 -25.92
CA ASP A 301 -0.22 9.45 -27.02
C ASP A 301 0.67 9.01 -28.19
N LYS A 302 1.70 9.79 -28.52
CA LYS A 302 2.63 9.48 -29.62
C LYS A 302 3.40 8.18 -29.44
N LEU A 303 3.59 7.78 -28.20
CA LEU A 303 4.41 6.64 -27.84
C LEU A 303 3.61 5.33 -27.75
N LEU A 304 2.29 5.39 -27.57
CA LEU A 304 1.41 4.21 -27.73
C LEU A 304 1.39 3.72 -29.19
N ASP A 305 1.43 4.67 -30.13
CA ASP A 305 1.43 4.36 -31.56
C ASP A 305 2.74 3.67 -31.99
N GLU A 306 3.89 4.09 -31.44
CA GLU A 306 5.18 3.45 -31.70
C GLU A 306 5.28 2.03 -31.14
N LEU A 307 4.68 1.75 -29.97
CA LEU A 307 4.70 0.40 -29.37
C LEU A 307 3.76 -0.57 -30.09
N ALA A 308 2.67 -0.07 -30.65
CA ALA A 308 1.79 -0.86 -31.51
C ALA A 308 2.51 -1.25 -32.82
N ALA A 309 3.47 -0.43 -33.28
CA ALA A 309 4.21 -0.66 -34.53
C ALA A 309 5.39 -1.64 -34.40
N GLN A 310 5.98 -1.83 -33.21
CA GLN A 310 7.22 -2.62 -33.04
C GLN A 310 7.04 -4.10 -32.66
N GLY A 311 5.82 -4.56 -32.34
CA GLY A 311 5.55 -5.97 -32.03
C GLY A 311 6.09 -6.46 -30.67
N MET A 312 5.66 -7.64 -30.23
CA MET A 312 6.10 -8.25 -28.96
C MET A 312 7.51 -8.84 -29.08
N HIS A 313 8.42 -8.47 -28.18
CA HIS A 313 9.75 -9.08 -28.12
C HIS A 313 9.67 -10.49 -27.54
N LYS A 314 10.04 -11.48 -28.30
CA LYS A 314 9.98 -12.91 -27.90
C LYS A 314 10.91 -13.27 -26.74
N ASN A 315 11.90 -12.43 -26.45
CA ASN A 315 12.88 -12.68 -25.41
C ASN A 315 12.58 -11.98 -24.07
N LEU A 316 11.49 -11.20 -23.97
CA LEU A 316 11.14 -10.45 -22.76
C LEU A 316 9.72 -10.77 -22.30
N SER A 317 9.57 -11.10 -21.02
CA SER A 317 8.27 -11.17 -20.35
C SER A 317 8.18 -10.13 -19.28
N PHE A 318 7.04 -9.43 -19.19
CA PHE A 318 6.78 -8.39 -18.22
C PHE A 318 5.72 -8.84 -17.23
N PHE A 319 6.00 -8.63 -15.93
CA PHE A 319 5.10 -8.92 -14.81
C PHE A 319 4.89 -7.63 -14.05
N ALA A 320 3.82 -6.90 -14.36
CA ALA A 320 3.53 -5.60 -13.80
C ALA A 320 2.55 -5.72 -12.61
N PHE A 321 3.01 -5.39 -11.41
CA PHE A 321 2.20 -5.36 -10.19
C PHE A 321 1.74 -3.94 -9.89
N THR A 322 0.45 -3.74 -9.66
CA THR A 322 -0.11 -2.45 -9.27
C THR A 322 -1.43 -2.60 -8.53
N ALA A 323 -1.76 -1.63 -7.67
CA ALA A 323 -3.09 -1.54 -7.07
C ALA A 323 -4.07 -0.77 -7.97
N THR A 324 -3.55 0.15 -8.80
CA THR A 324 -4.33 1.15 -9.52
C THR A 324 -3.87 1.27 -10.98
N PRO A 325 -4.16 0.27 -11.84
CA PRO A 325 -3.76 0.32 -13.23
C PRO A 325 -4.49 1.47 -13.95
N LYS A 326 -3.75 2.24 -14.74
CA LYS A 326 -4.31 3.22 -15.67
C LYS A 326 -4.64 2.55 -17.01
N GLY A 327 -5.45 3.21 -17.84
CA GLY A 327 -5.79 2.69 -19.17
C GLY A 327 -4.57 2.28 -20.00
N LYS A 328 -3.49 3.05 -19.92
CA LYS A 328 -2.22 2.74 -20.60
C LYS A 328 -1.48 1.54 -20.01
N THR A 329 -1.52 1.36 -18.69
CA THR A 329 -0.96 0.18 -18.01
C THR A 329 -1.68 -1.09 -18.47
N LEU A 330 -3.02 -1.00 -18.59
CA LEU A 330 -3.85 -2.08 -19.14
C LEU A 330 -3.48 -2.40 -20.59
N GLN A 331 -3.28 -1.40 -21.44
CA GLN A 331 -2.89 -1.61 -22.83
C GLN A 331 -1.49 -2.23 -22.97
N LEU A 332 -0.53 -1.88 -22.11
CA LEU A 332 0.85 -2.36 -22.16
C LEU A 332 1.03 -3.78 -21.61
N PHE A 333 0.35 -4.10 -20.52
CA PHE A 333 0.58 -5.31 -19.74
C PHE A 333 -0.67 -6.20 -19.59
N GLY A 334 -1.86 -5.66 -19.86
CA GLY A 334 -3.11 -6.42 -19.84
C GLY A 334 -3.22 -7.38 -21.02
N GLN A 335 -4.11 -8.34 -20.90
CA GLN A 335 -4.44 -9.30 -21.94
C GLN A 335 -5.79 -8.92 -22.58
N LYS A 336 -5.89 -9.04 -23.90
CA LYS A 336 -7.16 -8.85 -24.60
C LYS A 336 -8.09 -10.04 -24.36
N ASP A 337 -9.32 -9.76 -23.96
CA ASP A 337 -10.39 -10.74 -23.94
C ASP A 337 -10.99 -10.97 -25.35
N ALA A 338 -12.00 -11.82 -25.42
CA ALA A 338 -12.70 -12.11 -26.67
C ALA A 338 -13.43 -10.89 -27.29
N GLU A 339 -13.71 -9.87 -26.46
CA GLU A 339 -14.37 -8.63 -26.85
C GLU A 339 -13.36 -7.54 -27.26
N GLY A 340 -12.05 -7.84 -27.18
CA GLY A 340 -10.96 -6.93 -27.51
C GLY A 340 -10.60 -5.94 -26.39
N ILE A 341 -11.16 -6.11 -25.20
CA ILE A 341 -10.91 -5.27 -24.01
C ILE A 341 -9.67 -5.78 -23.28
N TYR A 342 -8.79 -4.87 -22.87
CA TYR A 342 -7.62 -5.22 -22.07
C TYR A 342 -8.00 -5.41 -20.60
N ARG A 343 -7.71 -6.60 -20.05
CA ARG A 343 -7.96 -6.95 -18.65
C ARG A 343 -6.69 -7.39 -17.94
N PRO A 344 -6.61 -7.21 -16.60
CA PRO A 344 -5.55 -7.81 -15.80
C PRO A 344 -5.59 -9.34 -15.91
N PHE A 345 -4.42 -9.95 -15.84
CA PHE A 345 -4.28 -11.41 -15.75
C PHE A 345 -4.81 -11.97 -14.43
N HIS A 346 -4.65 -11.20 -13.33
CA HIS A 346 -5.10 -11.60 -12.01
C HIS A 346 -5.52 -10.37 -11.20
N ILE A 347 -6.65 -10.46 -10.51
CA ILE A 347 -7.21 -9.39 -9.69
C ILE A 347 -7.37 -9.86 -8.24
N TYR A 348 -6.94 -9.03 -7.29
CA TYR A 348 -7.37 -9.04 -5.90
C TYR A 348 -7.82 -7.61 -5.56
N SER A 349 -9.14 -7.38 -5.68
CA SER A 349 -9.72 -6.04 -5.65
C SER A 349 -9.62 -5.40 -4.24
N MET A 350 -9.72 -4.08 -4.19
CA MET A 350 -9.81 -3.35 -2.94
C MET A 350 -11.08 -3.75 -2.17
N ARG A 351 -12.21 -3.91 -2.87
CA ARG A 351 -13.47 -4.40 -2.30
C ARG A 351 -13.29 -5.73 -1.59
N GLN A 352 -12.74 -6.75 -2.27
CA GLN A 352 -12.51 -8.05 -1.66
C GLN A 352 -11.63 -7.93 -0.41
N ALA A 353 -10.55 -7.15 -0.48
CA ALA A 353 -9.63 -6.97 0.62
C ALA A 353 -10.27 -6.28 1.84
N ILE A 354 -11.19 -5.32 1.62
CA ILE A 354 -11.95 -4.65 2.68
C ILE A 354 -13.00 -5.59 3.27
N GLU A 355 -13.80 -6.26 2.44
CA GLU A 355 -14.83 -7.18 2.89
C GLU A 355 -14.24 -8.38 3.67
N GLU A 356 -13.03 -8.78 3.34
CA GLU A 356 -12.26 -9.79 4.08
C GLU A 356 -11.59 -9.24 5.34
N HIS A 357 -11.76 -7.95 5.66
CA HIS A 357 -11.12 -7.23 6.78
C HIS A 357 -9.58 -7.32 6.75
N PHE A 358 -9.04 -7.45 5.56
CA PHE A 358 -7.61 -7.50 5.35
C PHE A 358 -6.98 -6.11 5.30
N ILE A 359 -7.68 -5.16 4.71
CA ILE A 359 -7.38 -3.72 4.76
C ILE A 359 -8.60 -2.99 5.31
N LEU A 360 -8.38 -1.78 5.80
CA LEU A 360 -9.45 -0.91 6.27
C LEU A 360 -10.01 -0.07 5.12
N ASP A 361 -11.31 0.20 5.18
CA ASP A 361 -11.94 1.16 4.27
C ASP A 361 -11.59 2.59 4.70
N VAL A 362 -10.78 3.25 3.90
CA VAL A 362 -10.30 4.61 4.19
C VAL A 362 -11.37 5.67 3.96
N LEU A 363 -12.43 5.33 3.25
CA LEU A 363 -13.54 6.23 2.95
C LEU A 363 -14.66 6.17 4.00
N GLN A 364 -14.66 5.15 4.85
CA GLN A 364 -15.70 4.97 5.87
C GLN A 364 -15.82 6.18 6.82
N ASN A 365 -14.69 6.79 7.18
CA ASN A 365 -14.64 7.97 8.06
C ASN A 365 -13.96 9.14 7.34
N TYR A 366 -14.28 9.34 6.06
CA TYR A 366 -13.83 10.49 5.29
C TYR A 366 -14.73 11.70 5.58
N MET A 367 -14.12 12.80 6.00
CA MET A 367 -14.82 14.01 6.39
C MET A 367 -14.22 15.24 5.70
N THR A 368 -15.06 16.06 5.08
CA THR A 368 -14.61 17.35 4.56
C THR A 368 -14.57 18.40 5.68
N TYR A 369 -13.69 19.40 5.55
CA TYR A 369 -13.59 20.50 6.52
C TYR A 369 -14.92 21.24 6.68
N LYS A 370 -15.68 21.42 5.59
CA LYS A 370 -17.01 22.03 5.65
C LYS A 370 -17.97 21.26 6.57
N MET A 371 -17.94 19.93 6.49
CA MET A 371 -18.72 19.05 7.37
C MET A 371 -18.22 19.12 8.81
N TYR A 372 -16.92 18.98 9.01
CA TYR A 372 -16.30 19.06 10.32
C TYR A 372 -16.61 20.38 11.02
N TYR A 373 -16.52 21.49 10.30
CA TYR A 373 -16.83 22.82 10.81
C TYR A 373 -18.30 23.00 11.15
N LYS A 374 -19.23 22.46 10.37
CA LYS A 374 -20.67 22.45 10.68
C LYS A 374 -20.97 21.70 11.99
N ILE A 375 -20.29 20.58 12.21
CA ILE A 375 -20.42 19.78 13.44
C ILE A 375 -19.79 20.54 14.65
N ALA A 376 -18.67 21.21 14.46
CA ALA A 376 -17.97 21.96 15.53
C ALA A 376 -18.61 23.31 15.86
N LYS A 377 -19.34 23.92 14.94
CA LYS A 377 -20.06 25.18 15.12
C LYS A 377 -21.46 25.11 14.51
N ILE A 378 -22.47 25.01 15.32
CA ILE A 378 -23.84 25.38 14.98
C ILE A 378 -23.89 26.91 14.99
N ILE A 379 -23.30 27.63 14.01
CA ILE A 379 -23.52 29.08 13.80
C ILE A 379 -22.94 29.54 12.44
N GLU A 380 -23.83 30.16 11.66
CA GLU A 380 -23.72 31.27 10.71
C GLU A 380 -22.96 31.19 9.40
N ASP A 381 -23.76 31.42 8.42
CA ASP A 381 -23.70 31.95 7.04
C ASP A 381 -22.36 32.20 6.33
N ASN A 382 -22.41 31.80 5.06
CA ASN A 382 -21.36 31.75 4.07
C ASN A 382 -21.63 32.66 2.86
N PRO A 383 -20.64 33.21 2.18
CA PRO A 383 -20.76 33.58 0.76
C PRO A 383 -19.88 32.71 -0.16
N GLU A 384 -20.47 32.35 -1.31
CA GLU A 384 -19.86 31.63 -2.42
C GLU A 384 -18.84 32.50 -3.19
N PHE A 385 -17.78 31.85 -3.71
CA PHE A 385 -16.84 32.46 -4.65
C PHE A 385 -16.72 31.66 -5.95
N ASP A 386 -16.78 32.38 -7.06
CA ASP A 386 -16.67 31.90 -8.44
C ASP A 386 -15.22 32.02 -8.97
N THR A 387 -14.78 31.12 -9.87
CA THR A 387 -13.38 30.96 -10.22
C THR A 387 -13.08 31.20 -11.70
N THR A 388 -12.13 32.05 -12.01
CA THR A 388 -11.44 32.14 -13.29
C THR A 388 -9.93 32.40 -13.14
N ALA A 389 -9.16 32.22 -14.21
CA ALA A 389 -7.70 31.99 -14.29
C ALA A 389 -6.75 32.97 -13.53
N GLY A 390 -7.26 34.05 -12.95
CA GLY A 390 -6.52 34.91 -12.00
C GLY A 390 -6.36 34.29 -10.60
N SER A 391 -7.10 33.24 -10.34
CA SER A 391 -7.28 32.64 -9.00
C SER A 391 -6.11 31.83 -8.50
N LYS A 392 -5.25 31.24 -9.34
CA LYS A 392 -4.16 30.36 -8.86
C LYS A 392 -3.12 31.10 -8.02
N ALA A 393 -2.76 32.34 -8.39
CA ALA A 393 -1.83 33.14 -7.62
C ALA A 393 -2.47 33.63 -6.31
N ILE A 394 -3.76 33.98 -6.36
CA ILE A 394 -4.55 34.42 -5.18
C ILE A 394 -4.76 33.22 -4.23
N ILE A 395 -5.13 32.06 -4.74
CA ILE A 395 -5.29 30.81 -3.95
C ILE A 395 -3.97 30.41 -3.29
N ASN A 396 -2.84 30.49 -4.02
CA ASN A 396 -1.53 30.20 -3.43
C ASN A 396 -1.15 31.23 -2.35
N TYR A 397 -1.50 32.50 -2.54
CA TYR A 397 -1.28 33.53 -1.53
C TYR A 397 -2.16 33.31 -0.29
N GLU A 398 -3.44 33.00 -0.47
CA GLU A 398 -4.36 32.70 0.63
C GLU A 398 -3.99 31.42 1.38
N THR A 399 -3.61 30.36 0.69
CA THR A 399 -3.25 29.07 1.33
C THR A 399 -1.94 29.15 2.09
N LEU A 400 -0.98 29.97 1.66
CA LEU A 400 0.28 30.22 2.34
C LEU A 400 0.19 31.31 3.42
N HIS A 401 -0.97 31.97 3.55
CA HIS A 401 -1.13 33.03 4.54
C HIS A 401 -0.97 32.47 5.97
N PRO A 402 -0.14 33.11 6.83
CA PRO A 402 0.15 32.58 8.18
C PRO A 402 -1.09 32.29 9.01
N HIS A 403 -2.13 33.12 8.88
CA HIS A 403 -3.39 32.93 9.60
C HIS A 403 -4.12 31.64 9.18
N ASN A 404 -4.17 31.34 7.89
CA ASN A 404 -4.80 30.10 7.38
C ASN A 404 -4.05 28.85 7.84
N ILE A 405 -2.71 28.87 7.70
CA ILE A 405 -1.86 27.76 8.19
C ILE A 405 -2.04 27.59 9.70
N SER A 406 -2.07 28.69 10.46
CA SER A 406 -2.23 28.65 11.92
C SER A 406 -3.58 28.06 12.35
N GLN A 407 -4.68 28.46 11.70
CA GLN A 407 -6.01 27.92 11.99
C GLN A 407 -6.11 26.42 11.65
N LYS A 408 -5.67 26.00 10.47
CA LYS A 408 -5.68 24.59 10.08
C LYS A 408 -4.79 23.75 11.02
N THR A 409 -3.61 24.25 11.37
CA THR A 409 -2.72 23.60 12.33
C THR A 409 -3.38 23.43 13.69
N ALA A 410 -4.09 24.45 14.18
CA ALA A 410 -4.81 24.35 15.44
C ALA A 410 -5.87 23.26 15.45
N ILE A 411 -6.65 23.15 14.36
CA ILE A 411 -7.68 22.11 14.18
C ILE A 411 -7.04 20.71 14.10
N MET A 412 -5.97 20.56 13.30
CA MET A 412 -5.26 19.28 13.17
C MET A 412 -4.68 18.83 14.51
N LEU A 413 -4.07 19.76 15.25
CA LEU A 413 -3.47 19.50 16.56
C LEU A 413 -4.54 19.15 17.60
N GLU A 414 -5.65 19.87 17.61
CA GLU A 414 -6.77 19.59 18.51
C GLU A 414 -7.36 18.20 18.23
N HIS A 415 -7.64 17.87 16.97
CA HIS A 415 -8.13 16.55 16.60
C HIS A 415 -7.12 15.45 16.94
N PHE A 416 -5.83 15.69 16.70
CA PHE A 416 -4.78 14.73 17.06
C PHE A 416 -4.78 14.45 18.55
N MET A 417 -4.79 15.49 19.39
CA MET A 417 -4.73 15.36 20.84
C MET A 417 -5.99 14.74 21.44
N ASN A 418 -7.18 15.10 20.93
CA ASN A 418 -8.46 14.66 21.51
C ASN A 418 -8.92 13.30 20.97
N VAL A 419 -8.54 12.92 19.75
CA VAL A 419 -9.03 11.71 19.09
C VAL A 419 -7.89 10.77 18.69
N THR A 420 -7.03 11.20 17.76
CA THR A 420 -6.04 10.31 17.13
C THR A 420 -5.11 9.69 18.15
N ARG A 421 -4.56 10.50 19.03
CA ARG A 421 -3.59 10.08 20.05
C ARG A 421 -4.08 8.92 20.92
N HIS A 422 -5.39 8.79 21.14
CA HIS A 422 -5.97 7.74 21.98
C HIS A 422 -6.24 6.44 21.23
N LYS A 423 -6.13 6.45 19.91
CA LYS A 423 -6.32 5.25 19.07
C LYS A 423 -5.10 4.31 19.13
N ILE A 424 -5.32 3.07 18.77
CA ILE A 424 -4.27 2.01 18.70
C ILE A 424 -3.50 1.88 20.04
N GLY A 425 -4.21 1.97 21.16
CA GLY A 425 -3.59 1.88 22.48
C GLY A 425 -2.66 3.04 22.82
N GLY A 426 -2.91 4.23 22.29
CA GLY A 426 -2.10 5.43 22.52
C GLY A 426 -0.94 5.62 21.52
N ARG A 427 -0.85 4.79 20.49
CA ARG A 427 0.27 4.77 19.53
C ARG A 427 -0.10 5.27 18.12
N ALA A 428 -1.34 5.72 17.93
CA ALA A 428 -1.80 6.17 16.62
C ALA A 428 -1.07 7.43 16.15
N LYS A 429 -0.79 7.47 14.84
CA LYS A 429 -0.06 8.54 14.17
C LYS A 429 -0.92 9.25 13.14
N ALA A 430 -0.53 10.47 12.80
CA ALA A 430 -1.18 11.27 11.78
C ALA A 430 -0.20 11.69 10.67
N MET A 431 -0.74 11.86 9.47
CA MET A 431 -0.01 12.42 8.33
C MET A 431 -0.72 13.67 7.83
N VAL A 432 0.03 14.73 7.52
CA VAL A 432 -0.48 15.96 6.89
C VAL A 432 0.03 16.02 5.47
N VAL A 433 -0.87 15.97 4.50
CA VAL A 433 -0.54 16.00 3.06
C VAL A 433 -0.69 17.43 2.56
N THR A 434 0.43 18.04 2.12
CA THR A 434 0.49 19.45 1.76
C THR A 434 0.62 19.68 0.24
N PRO A 435 0.17 20.86 -0.27
CA PRO A 435 0.23 21.16 -1.71
C PRO A 435 1.65 21.28 -2.25
N SER A 436 2.59 21.82 -1.45
CA SER A 436 3.96 22.06 -1.86
C SER A 436 4.95 21.89 -0.69
N ARG A 437 6.23 21.84 -1.02
CA ARG A 437 7.32 21.80 -0.05
C ARG A 437 7.32 23.01 0.88
N LEU A 438 7.03 24.20 0.37
CA LEU A 438 6.94 25.42 1.16
C LEU A 438 5.79 25.34 2.19
N HIS A 439 4.64 24.80 1.82
CA HIS A 439 3.56 24.55 2.77
C HIS A 439 4.02 23.58 3.87
N ALA A 440 4.74 22.51 3.52
CA ALA A 440 5.24 21.56 4.51
C ALA A 440 6.19 22.21 5.52
N VAL A 441 7.10 23.07 5.05
CA VAL A 441 8.01 23.86 5.92
C VAL A 441 7.22 24.73 6.89
N ARG A 442 6.27 25.53 6.37
CA ARG A 442 5.48 26.45 7.19
C ARG A 442 4.55 25.72 8.18
N TYR A 443 3.95 24.60 7.77
CA TYR A 443 3.14 23.77 8.67
C TYR A 443 3.97 23.22 9.83
N VAL A 444 5.17 22.68 9.57
CA VAL A 444 6.01 22.15 10.66
C VAL A 444 6.48 23.25 11.61
N GLN A 445 6.83 24.43 11.10
CA GLN A 445 7.19 25.56 11.94
C GLN A 445 6.00 25.96 12.83
N GLU A 446 4.80 26.01 12.28
CA GLU A 446 3.60 26.36 13.00
C GLU A 446 3.17 25.29 14.01
N PHE A 447 3.27 23.99 13.66
CA PHE A 447 3.06 22.90 14.60
C PHE A 447 4.01 23.02 15.79
N LYS A 448 5.31 23.19 15.56
CA LYS A 448 6.32 23.34 16.62
C LYS A 448 6.03 24.57 17.50
N ARG A 449 5.57 25.68 16.91
CA ARG A 449 5.20 26.88 17.65
C ARG A 449 4.00 26.59 18.57
N GLN A 450 2.91 26.03 18.04
CA GLN A 450 1.69 25.74 18.82
C GLN A 450 1.90 24.65 19.88
N ILE A 451 2.67 23.61 19.57
CA ILE A 451 3.06 22.56 20.52
C ILE A 451 3.79 23.17 21.72
N LYS A 452 4.75 24.06 21.45
CA LYS A 452 5.48 24.76 22.50
C LYS A 452 4.60 25.68 23.33
N GLU A 453 3.72 26.46 22.69
CA GLU A 453 2.79 27.37 23.37
C GLU A 453 1.78 26.63 24.25
N LYS A 454 1.33 25.45 23.82
CA LYS A 454 0.39 24.60 24.57
C LYS A 454 1.07 23.67 25.58
N GLY A 455 2.41 23.67 25.67
CA GLY A 455 3.17 22.85 26.60
C GLY A 455 3.09 21.34 26.33
N LEU A 456 2.91 20.93 25.07
CA LEU A 456 2.78 19.53 24.65
C LEU A 456 4.16 18.90 24.43
N ASN A 457 4.95 18.73 25.49
CA ASN A 457 6.35 18.30 25.43
C ASN A 457 6.59 16.84 25.01
N ASP A 458 5.52 16.06 24.89
CA ASP A 458 5.53 14.64 24.55
C ASP A 458 5.09 14.37 23.10
N LEU A 459 4.95 15.41 22.27
CA LEU A 459 4.58 15.33 20.87
C LEU A 459 5.65 15.96 19.99
N GLU A 460 6.26 15.16 19.13
CA GLU A 460 7.20 15.61 18.10
C GLU A 460 6.60 15.51 16.70
N VAL A 461 7.01 16.43 15.83
CA VAL A 461 6.55 16.54 14.44
C VAL A 461 7.74 16.44 13.49
N LEU A 462 7.62 15.58 12.48
CA LEU A 462 8.60 15.40 11.41
C LEU A 462 8.09 15.93 10.07
N VAL A 463 9.02 16.20 9.16
CA VAL A 463 8.71 16.62 7.79
C VAL A 463 9.38 15.71 6.78
N ALA A 464 8.72 15.49 5.63
CA ALA A 464 9.29 14.73 4.53
C ALA A 464 9.05 15.44 3.19
N PHE A 465 10.14 15.86 2.55
CA PHE A 465 10.16 16.42 1.20
C PHE A 465 11.54 16.21 0.56
N SER A 466 11.62 16.34 -0.75
CA SER A 466 12.88 16.18 -1.47
C SER A 466 13.48 17.55 -1.87
N GLY A 467 14.81 17.65 -1.84
CA GLY A 467 15.55 18.86 -2.23
C GLY A 467 15.51 19.98 -1.19
N GLU A 468 15.74 21.21 -1.65
CA GLU A 468 15.81 22.41 -0.83
C GLU A 468 14.60 23.30 -1.05
N VAL A 469 14.23 24.06 -0.02
CA VAL A 469 13.12 25.05 -0.07
C VAL A 469 13.65 26.38 0.44
N LYS A 470 13.44 27.44 -0.34
CA LYS A 470 13.72 28.81 0.09
C LYS A 470 12.44 29.45 0.61
N ASP A 471 12.48 30.01 1.80
CA ASP A 471 11.43 30.87 2.38
C ASP A 471 12.09 32.13 2.93
N ASN A 472 11.85 33.25 2.27
CA ASN A 472 12.59 34.50 2.47
C ASN A 472 14.11 34.30 2.27
N ASP A 473 14.91 34.65 3.26
CA ASP A 473 16.39 34.52 3.22
C ASP A 473 16.89 33.16 3.71
N ASP A 474 15.98 32.31 4.22
CA ASP A 474 16.33 31.02 4.80
C ASP A 474 16.20 29.87 3.77
N VAL A 475 17.08 28.89 3.88
CA VAL A 475 17.06 27.64 3.10
C VAL A 475 16.77 26.46 4.01
N PHE A 476 15.73 25.72 3.71
CA PHE A 476 15.28 24.57 4.48
C PHE A 476 15.51 23.27 3.71
N THR A 477 16.03 22.27 4.41
CA THR A 477 16.15 20.89 3.94
C THR A 477 15.44 19.94 4.89
N GLU A 478 15.02 18.78 4.41
CA GLU A 478 14.39 17.76 5.25
C GLU A 478 15.28 17.41 6.48
N GLU A 479 16.55 17.10 6.24
CA GLU A 479 17.49 16.76 7.32
C GLU A 479 17.74 17.93 8.28
N GLY A 480 17.77 19.17 7.77
CA GLY A 480 17.96 20.38 8.58
C GLY A 480 16.81 20.66 9.54
N MET A 481 15.58 20.30 9.14
CA MET A 481 14.35 20.51 9.91
C MET A 481 14.04 19.37 10.89
N ASN A 482 14.48 18.14 10.60
CA ASN A 482 14.25 16.96 11.42
C ASN A 482 15.42 16.75 12.40
N LYS A 483 15.15 17.00 13.67
CA LYS A 483 16.09 16.78 14.76
C LYS A 483 15.44 15.92 15.84
N ASP A 484 16.25 15.05 16.46
CA ASP A 484 15.80 14.31 17.63
C ASP A 484 15.81 15.20 18.91
N LYS A 485 15.38 14.64 20.03
CA LYS A 485 15.32 15.35 21.34
C LYS A 485 16.69 15.83 21.84
N GLU A 486 17.77 15.25 21.33
CA GLU A 486 19.15 15.60 21.63
C GLU A 486 19.71 16.67 20.66
N GLY A 487 18.91 17.10 19.66
CA GLY A 487 19.28 18.07 18.64
C GLY A 487 20.09 17.50 17.48
N LYS A 488 20.25 16.16 17.41
CA LYS A 488 20.95 15.48 16.33
C LYS A 488 20.07 15.35 15.10
N THR A 489 20.63 15.59 13.93
CA THR A 489 19.93 15.51 12.65
C THR A 489 19.50 14.07 12.32
N ILE A 490 18.22 13.91 11.98
CA ILE A 490 17.63 12.65 11.52
C ILE A 490 17.85 12.55 10.01
N LYS A 491 18.62 11.55 9.58
CA LYS A 491 18.90 11.32 8.16
C LYS A 491 17.67 10.77 7.44
N GLU A 492 17.54 11.06 6.15
CA GLU A 492 16.43 10.61 5.29
C GLU A 492 16.12 9.10 5.43
N LYS A 493 17.15 8.25 5.42
CA LYS A 493 16.97 6.80 5.55
C LYS A 493 16.44 6.34 6.91
N ALA A 494 16.70 7.12 7.97
CA ALA A 494 16.25 6.81 9.32
C ALA A 494 14.86 7.38 9.63
N LEU A 495 14.31 8.25 8.77
CA LEU A 495 13.05 8.95 9.02
C LEU A 495 11.85 8.00 9.24
N PRO A 496 11.64 6.94 8.43
CA PRO A 496 10.53 6.00 8.65
C PRO A 496 10.62 5.30 10.00
N GLU A 497 11.80 4.78 10.39
CA GLU A 497 12.00 4.13 11.68
C GLU A 497 11.83 5.11 12.84
N THR A 498 12.34 6.33 12.69
CA THR A 498 12.19 7.38 13.70
C THR A 498 10.71 7.75 13.88
N PHE A 499 9.96 7.89 12.78
CA PHE A 499 8.53 8.17 12.86
C PHE A 499 7.75 7.02 13.52
N HIS A 500 8.19 5.78 13.38
CA HIS A 500 7.56 4.63 14.04
C HIS A 500 7.69 4.68 15.58
N ALA A 501 8.69 5.36 16.12
CA ALA A 501 8.88 5.50 17.57
C ALA A 501 7.75 6.30 18.22
N ASP A 502 7.46 6.02 19.48
CA ASP A 502 6.27 6.53 20.20
C ASP A 502 6.28 8.06 20.39
N ASP A 503 7.46 8.69 20.41
CA ASP A 503 7.61 10.15 20.60
C ASP A 503 7.10 10.99 19.42
N TYR A 504 7.01 10.41 18.23
CA TYR A 504 6.66 11.12 17.01
C TYR A 504 5.22 10.81 16.61
N GLY A 505 4.34 11.82 16.68
CA GLY A 505 2.91 11.66 16.42
C GLY A 505 2.45 12.11 15.04
N ILE A 506 3.11 13.12 14.46
CA ILE A 506 2.66 13.78 13.23
C ILE A 506 3.80 13.83 12.21
N LEU A 507 3.51 13.45 10.95
CA LEU A 507 4.41 13.56 9.82
C LEU A 507 3.79 14.48 8.76
N VAL A 508 4.46 15.59 8.43
CA VAL A 508 4.04 16.52 7.39
C VAL A 508 4.77 16.18 6.09
N VAL A 509 4.04 15.96 5.00
CA VAL A 509 4.62 15.48 3.74
C VAL A 509 4.27 16.38 2.56
N ALA A 510 5.25 16.57 1.67
CA ALA A 510 5.05 17.18 0.36
C ALA A 510 5.55 16.21 -0.71
N GLU A 511 4.62 15.55 -1.41
CA GLU A 511 4.83 14.52 -2.45
C GLU A 511 5.57 13.25 -1.99
N LYS A 512 6.60 13.38 -1.16
CA LYS A 512 7.32 12.27 -0.56
C LYS A 512 6.39 11.51 0.39
N TYR A 513 6.48 10.18 0.40
CA TYR A 513 5.67 9.27 1.22
C TYR A 513 4.14 9.24 0.93
N GLN A 514 3.63 10.01 -0.02
CA GLN A 514 2.27 9.83 -0.53
C GLN A 514 2.12 8.48 -1.27
N THR A 515 3.23 7.96 -1.79
CA THR A 515 3.35 6.61 -2.34
C THR A 515 4.50 5.87 -1.65
N GLY A 516 4.37 4.56 -1.47
CA GLY A 516 5.46 3.70 -1.00
C GLY A 516 5.85 3.80 0.48
N PHE A 517 5.10 4.50 1.31
CA PHE A 517 5.33 4.56 2.74
C PHE A 517 4.43 3.54 3.46
N ASP A 518 5.01 2.74 4.33
CA ASP A 518 4.30 1.71 5.11
C ASP A 518 4.46 1.97 6.61
N GLU A 519 3.42 2.56 7.22
CA GLU A 519 3.32 2.80 8.65
C GLU A 519 1.97 2.27 9.16
N PRO A 520 1.94 1.08 9.75
CA PRO A 520 0.69 0.47 10.22
C PRO A 520 -0.02 1.26 11.33
N LEU A 521 0.72 2.08 12.10
CA LEU A 521 0.16 2.94 13.15
C LEU A 521 -0.48 4.22 12.60
N LEU A 522 -0.34 4.50 11.29
CA LEU A 522 -0.94 5.67 10.67
C LEU A 522 -2.47 5.52 10.65
N HIS A 523 -3.14 6.29 11.50
CA HIS A 523 -4.60 6.26 11.70
C HIS A 523 -5.32 7.42 11.03
N THR A 524 -4.74 8.63 11.11
CA THR A 524 -5.37 9.86 10.67
C THR A 524 -4.59 10.51 9.53
N MET A 525 -5.31 11.04 8.54
CA MET A 525 -4.72 11.84 7.48
C MET A 525 -5.44 13.19 7.38
N PHE A 526 -4.67 14.27 7.41
CA PHE A 526 -5.12 15.62 7.14
C PHE A 526 -4.71 16.00 5.72
N VAL A 527 -5.68 16.29 4.87
CA VAL A 527 -5.43 16.54 3.44
C VAL A 527 -5.64 18.02 3.14
N ASP A 528 -4.55 18.73 2.84
CA ASP A 528 -4.56 20.11 2.38
C ASP A 528 -4.01 20.21 0.95
N LYS A 529 -4.35 19.24 0.12
CA LYS A 529 -3.90 19.16 -1.28
C LYS A 529 -5.03 18.68 -2.17
N LYS A 530 -5.16 19.27 -3.37
CA LYS A 530 -6.07 18.73 -4.37
C LYS A 530 -5.61 17.35 -4.81
N LEU A 531 -6.44 16.36 -4.55
CA LEU A 531 -6.25 14.96 -4.93
C LEU A 531 -7.29 14.55 -5.97
N SER A 532 -6.89 13.74 -6.96
CA SER A 532 -7.81 13.21 -7.96
C SER A 532 -7.27 11.90 -8.55
N GLY A 533 -8.17 11.04 -9.03
CA GLY A 533 -7.85 9.79 -9.71
C GLY A 533 -6.87 8.91 -8.91
N VAL A 534 -5.91 8.32 -9.58
CA VAL A 534 -4.92 7.41 -8.98
C VAL A 534 -4.18 8.03 -7.79
N LYS A 535 -3.87 9.34 -7.82
CA LYS A 535 -3.16 10.01 -6.71
C LYS A 535 -3.98 10.04 -5.42
N ALA A 536 -5.31 10.22 -5.53
CA ALA A 536 -6.20 10.16 -4.37
C ALA A 536 -6.17 8.76 -3.73
N VAL A 537 -6.35 7.72 -4.53
CA VAL A 537 -6.34 6.33 -4.06
C VAL A 537 -5.00 5.97 -3.43
N GLN A 538 -3.89 6.31 -4.06
CA GLN A 538 -2.55 6.01 -3.56
C GLN A 538 -2.24 6.69 -2.23
N THR A 539 -2.58 7.98 -2.12
CA THR A 539 -2.33 8.77 -0.92
C THR A 539 -3.17 8.26 0.24
N LEU A 540 -4.49 8.16 0.06
CA LEU A 540 -5.41 7.76 1.12
C LEU A 540 -5.21 6.29 1.54
N SER A 541 -4.84 5.40 0.61
CA SER A 541 -4.56 4.00 0.92
C SER A 541 -3.32 3.79 1.82
N ARG A 542 -2.58 4.83 2.19
CA ARG A 542 -1.56 4.71 3.25
C ARG A 542 -2.19 4.41 4.62
N LEU A 543 -3.44 4.82 4.82
CA LEU A 543 -4.19 4.55 6.04
C LEU A 543 -4.73 3.12 6.14
N ASN A 544 -4.88 2.40 5.05
CA ASN A 544 -5.62 1.13 5.01
C ASN A 544 -4.91 -0.06 5.68
N ARG A 545 -3.67 0.12 6.12
CA ARG A 545 -2.90 -0.93 6.80
C ARG A 545 -3.56 -1.34 8.11
N THR A 546 -3.69 -2.63 8.30
CA THR A 546 -4.19 -3.20 9.55
C THR A 546 -3.05 -3.47 10.52
N THR A 547 -3.27 -3.20 11.79
CA THR A 547 -2.40 -3.62 12.88
C THR A 547 -3.25 -3.87 14.13
N ARG A 548 -2.65 -4.51 15.13
CA ARG A 548 -3.34 -4.80 16.38
C ARG A 548 -3.88 -3.52 17.04
N GLY A 549 -5.17 -3.50 17.33
CA GLY A 549 -5.84 -2.35 17.96
C GLY A 549 -6.27 -1.25 17.00
N LYS A 550 -5.97 -1.38 15.70
CA LYS A 550 -6.46 -0.45 14.67
C LYS A 550 -7.72 -1.03 14.04
N VAL A 551 -8.84 -0.42 14.35
CA VAL A 551 -10.18 -0.85 13.91
C VAL A 551 -10.80 0.11 12.89
N ASP A 552 -10.30 1.33 12.82
CA ASP A 552 -10.79 2.41 11.97
C ASP A 552 -9.64 3.29 11.45
N THR A 553 -9.99 4.20 10.56
CA THR A 553 -9.14 5.27 10.03
C THR A 553 -9.92 6.57 10.01
N PHE A 554 -9.27 7.70 9.91
CA PHE A 554 -9.92 9.00 9.81
C PHE A 554 -9.23 9.89 8.78
N VAL A 555 -10.02 10.56 7.93
CA VAL A 555 -9.53 11.56 6.98
C VAL A 555 -10.26 12.87 7.22
N LEU A 556 -9.53 13.96 7.41
CA LEU A 556 -10.05 15.32 7.38
C LEU A 556 -9.47 16.05 6.16
N ASP A 557 -10.32 16.37 5.21
CA ASP A 557 -9.94 17.00 3.95
C ASP A 557 -10.37 18.48 3.91
N PHE A 558 -9.41 19.38 3.67
CA PHE A 558 -9.63 20.83 3.62
C PHE A 558 -9.94 21.33 2.20
N VAL A 559 -9.72 20.52 1.17
CA VAL A 559 -9.68 20.98 -0.23
C VAL A 559 -10.64 20.24 -1.15
N ASN A 560 -10.75 18.90 -0.98
CA ASN A 560 -11.50 18.07 -1.92
C ASN A 560 -12.95 17.87 -1.46
N SER A 561 -13.84 17.60 -2.44
CA SER A 561 -15.19 17.15 -2.15
C SER A 561 -15.22 15.63 -1.96
N ALA A 562 -16.22 15.14 -1.22
CA ALA A 562 -16.40 13.70 -1.03
C ALA A 562 -16.71 12.99 -2.36
N GLU A 563 -17.44 13.65 -3.25
CA GLU A 563 -17.82 13.14 -4.57
C GLU A 563 -16.60 12.97 -5.48
N ASP A 564 -15.67 13.95 -5.52
CA ASP A 564 -14.44 13.88 -6.32
C ASP A 564 -13.55 12.72 -5.86
N ILE A 565 -13.48 12.52 -4.54
CA ILE A 565 -12.69 11.42 -3.97
C ILE A 565 -13.37 10.08 -4.24
N LYS A 566 -14.70 9.98 -4.09
CA LYS A 566 -15.47 8.79 -4.45
C LYS A 566 -15.25 8.40 -5.91
N ALA A 567 -15.44 9.34 -6.83
CA ALA A 567 -15.22 9.12 -8.26
C ALA A 567 -13.78 8.67 -8.57
N SER A 568 -12.80 9.11 -7.77
CA SER A 568 -11.41 8.67 -7.89
C SER A 568 -11.20 7.20 -7.48
N PHE A 569 -12.00 6.69 -6.54
CA PHE A 569 -11.91 5.30 -6.06
C PHE A 569 -12.75 4.32 -6.90
N GLU A 570 -13.85 4.76 -7.50
CA GLU A 570 -14.78 3.91 -8.25
C GLU A 570 -14.11 2.94 -9.24
N PRO A 571 -13.11 3.34 -10.07
CA PRO A 571 -12.47 2.45 -11.01
C PRO A 571 -11.69 1.30 -10.37
N PHE A 572 -11.36 1.42 -9.07
CA PHE A 572 -10.51 0.46 -8.35
C PHE A 572 -11.23 -0.27 -7.22
N TYR A 573 -12.46 0.15 -6.98
CA TYR A 573 -13.30 -0.29 -5.87
C TYR A 573 -14.71 -0.53 -6.43
N GLU A 574 -15.03 -1.72 -6.78
CA GLU A 574 -16.21 -2.11 -7.56
C GLU A 574 -17.52 -1.42 -7.13
N GLU A 575 -17.70 -1.09 -5.85
CA GLU A 575 -18.75 -0.22 -5.31
C GLU A 575 -18.25 0.47 -4.04
N THR A 576 -17.87 1.72 -4.14
CA THR A 576 -17.58 2.52 -2.96
C THR A 576 -18.89 3.02 -2.37
N VAL A 577 -19.26 2.53 -1.20
CA VAL A 577 -20.26 3.19 -0.37
C VAL A 577 -19.54 4.31 0.41
N LEU A 578 -19.39 5.46 -0.21
CA LEU A 578 -19.35 6.68 0.59
C LEU A 578 -20.79 6.84 1.10
N LEU A 579 -20.94 6.83 2.41
CA LEU A 579 -22.17 7.32 3.00
C LEU A 579 -22.40 8.71 2.36
N GLU A 580 -23.55 8.87 1.69
CA GLU A 580 -24.06 10.20 1.34
C GLU A 580 -23.83 11.10 2.54
N GLU A 581 -23.57 12.40 2.31
CA GLU A 581 -23.38 13.36 3.40
C GLU A 581 -24.34 13.02 4.53
N THR A 582 -23.83 12.38 5.56
CA THR A 582 -24.68 12.01 6.69
C THR A 582 -25.08 13.35 7.27
N ASP A 583 -26.35 13.71 7.14
CA ASP A 583 -26.85 14.94 7.72
C ASP A 583 -26.36 14.98 9.16
N PRO A 584 -25.61 15.99 9.59
CA PRO A 584 -25.12 16.09 10.96
C PRO A 584 -26.23 15.92 11.99
N ASN A 585 -27.49 16.22 11.59
CA ASN A 585 -28.65 16.04 12.41
C ASN A 585 -29.02 14.56 12.64
N VAL A 586 -28.62 13.62 11.75
CA VAL A 586 -28.91 12.18 11.94
C VAL A 586 -28.29 11.65 13.23
N VAL A 587 -27.12 12.14 13.64
CA VAL A 587 -26.49 11.77 14.92
C VAL A 587 -27.30 12.32 16.09
N TYR A 588 -27.85 13.53 15.97
CA TYR A 588 -28.74 14.11 16.96
C TYR A 588 -30.11 13.45 16.95
N ASP A 589 -30.64 13.09 15.79
CA ASP A 589 -31.89 12.36 15.64
C ASP A 589 -31.77 10.94 16.19
N MET A 590 -30.64 10.25 15.94
CA MET A 590 -30.33 8.97 16.58
C MET A 590 -30.18 9.10 18.10
N LYS A 591 -29.53 10.17 18.58
CA LYS A 591 -29.42 10.45 20.01
C LYS A 591 -30.81 10.73 20.61
N ASN A 592 -31.61 11.57 19.98
CA ASN A 592 -32.97 11.86 20.42
C ASN A 592 -33.83 10.59 20.40
N THR A 593 -33.70 9.76 19.36
CA THR A 593 -34.40 8.47 19.27
C THR A 593 -33.94 7.51 20.38
N LEU A 594 -32.64 7.47 20.71
CA LEU A 594 -32.10 6.70 21.84
C LEU A 594 -32.58 7.23 23.19
N ASP A 595 -32.64 8.56 23.34
CA ASP A 595 -33.17 9.21 24.54
C ASP A 595 -34.69 8.96 24.73
N ASP A 596 -35.44 8.89 23.63
CA ASP A 596 -36.87 8.52 23.60
C ASP A 596 -37.12 7.07 24.03
N PHE A 597 -36.20 6.14 23.73
CA PHE A 597 -36.27 4.76 24.22
C PHE A 597 -36.01 4.64 25.74
N ARG A 598 -35.70 5.75 26.43
CA ARG A 598 -35.43 5.80 27.89
C ARG A 598 -34.51 4.69 28.38
N VAL A 599 -33.58 4.20 27.55
CA VAL A 599 -32.55 3.27 27.96
C VAL A 599 -31.48 4.09 28.71
N CYS A 600 -31.58 4.11 30.01
CA CYS A 600 -30.66 4.81 30.90
C CYS A 600 -29.29 4.11 30.88
N LEU A 601 -28.42 4.45 29.95
CA LEU A 601 -27.09 3.82 29.80
C LEU A 601 -25.99 4.48 30.66
N LEU A 602 -26.24 5.60 31.34
CA LEU A 602 -25.15 6.34 31.99
C LEU A 602 -25.40 6.91 33.39
N TYR A 603 -26.60 6.82 33.96
CA TYR A 603 -26.85 7.31 35.32
C TYR A 603 -27.82 6.40 36.08
N THR A 604 -27.32 5.28 36.58
CA THR A 604 -27.89 4.67 37.79
C THR A 604 -26.96 4.94 38.97
N SER A 605 -26.76 6.21 39.31
CA SER A 605 -26.55 6.55 40.71
C SER A 605 -27.95 6.62 41.32
N PRO A 606 -28.27 5.77 42.27
CA PRO A 606 -29.57 5.88 42.96
C PRO A 606 -29.67 7.27 43.56
N SER A 607 -30.77 7.96 43.27
CA SER A 607 -31.08 9.24 43.90
C SER A 607 -31.07 9.05 45.42
N PRO A 608 -30.57 10.02 46.18
CA PRO A 608 -30.65 9.96 47.65
C PRO A 608 -32.06 9.75 48.20
N ARG A 609 -33.11 9.84 47.37
CA ARG A 609 -34.50 9.55 47.75
C ARG A 609 -34.88 8.07 47.69
N ASP A 610 -34.08 7.24 47.00
CA ASP A 610 -34.36 5.81 46.88
C ASP A 610 -33.77 4.97 48.03
N ILE A 611 -33.05 5.63 48.98
CA ILE A 611 -32.42 4.98 50.15
C ILE A 611 -33.23 5.18 51.43
N SER A 612 -34.33 5.92 51.39
CA SER A 612 -35.19 6.14 52.57
C SER A 612 -36.54 5.46 52.45
N GLY A 613 -36.54 4.13 52.54
CA GLY A 613 -37.77 3.38 52.49
C GLY A 613 -37.62 1.90 52.80
N SER A 614 -37.26 1.60 54.01
CA SER A 614 -37.76 0.49 54.84
C SER A 614 -36.97 0.41 56.13
#